data_ed53e84a5545be65f4cb9fadea51b924
#
_entry.id   ed53e84a5545be65f4cb9fadea51b924
#
_cell.length_a   1.000
_cell.length_b   1.000
_cell.length_c   1.000
_cell.angle_alpha   90.00
_cell.angle_beta   90.00
_cell.angle_gamma   90.00
#
_symmetry.space_group_name_H-M   'P 1'
#
loop_
_entity.id
_entity.type
_entity.pdbx_description
1 polymer ?
#
loop_
_entity_poly.entity_id
_entity_poly.type
_entity_poly.pdbx_seq_one_letter_code
_entity_poly.pdbx_strand_id
1 'polypeptide(L)'
;NRRSDNILSREGVFILEKIVSEELMAFLPVYIELKGNCTSIHTMVGGNYYVEKSLKTFLNQLAEYYIVDLKAVRKYYGELLFVKNLVPIPLNQENVFIPLKIRKPICKNDGSVGYINIKYIEKATESKGKTIIHLKNKTTIDTLNTIDTVNKHIKNGHIVQRLYYERNNNNRVNEYDFFTEYNKPATKGDIALILSQIEKVFGQD
;
A
#
# COMPACT_ATOMS: atom_id res chain seq x y z
N ASN A 1 2.34 22.77 -28.89
CA ASN A 1 1.02 22.78 -28.26
C ASN A 1 0.67 21.39 -27.75
N ARG A 2 1.27 20.95 -26.63
CA ARG A 2 0.94 19.73 -25.88
C ARG A 2 1.01 20.05 -24.38
N ARG A 3 0.18 20.96 -23.90
CA ARG A 3 0.12 21.35 -22.48
C ARG A 3 -1.30 21.43 -21.91
N SER A 4 -2.28 20.74 -22.50
CA SER A 4 -3.69 20.87 -22.07
C SER A 4 -4.41 19.58 -21.68
N ASP A 5 -3.73 18.43 -21.55
CA ASP A 5 -4.45 17.17 -21.32
C ASP A 5 -4.26 16.56 -19.91
N ASN A 6 -3.94 17.35 -18.90
CA ASN A 6 -3.71 16.86 -17.53
C ASN A 6 -4.67 17.43 -16.48
N ILE A 7 -5.76 18.04 -16.91
CA ILE A 7 -6.85 18.38 -15.98
C ILE A 7 -7.78 17.18 -15.98
N LEU A 8 -7.98 16.56 -14.79
CA LEU A 8 -9.02 15.55 -14.60
C LEU A 8 -10.31 16.07 -15.25
N SER A 9 -10.80 15.41 -16.29
CA SER A 9 -12.11 15.73 -16.85
C SER A 9 -13.17 15.58 -15.75
N ARG A 10 -14.28 16.32 -15.80
CA ARG A 10 -15.37 16.20 -14.81
C ARG A 10 -15.80 14.74 -14.63
N GLU A 11 -15.84 13.96 -15.71
CA GLU A 11 -16.11 12.51 -15.67
C GLU A 11 -15.03 11.73 -14.90
N GLY A 12 -13.76 12.07 -15.06
CA GLY A 12 -12.65 11.41 -14.35
C GLY A 12 -12.68 11.69 -12.84
N VAL A 13 -13.05 12.90 -12.42
CA VAL A 13 -13.27 13.25 -11.01
C VAL A 13 -14.42 12.45 -10.42
N PHE A 14 -15.57 12.42 -11.11
CA PHE A 14 -16.75 11.68 -10.67
C PHE A 14 -16.47 10.17 -10.48
N ILE A 15 -15.69 9.57 -11.39
CA ILE A 15 -15.29 8.16 -11.27
C ILE A 15 -14.40 7.96 -10.03
N LEU A 16 -13.45 8.85 -9.76
CA LEU A 16 -12.58 8.75 -8.57
C LEU A 16 -13.37 8.95 -7.28
N GLU A 17 -14.25 9.93 -7.20
CA GLU A 17 -15.13 10.16 -6.05
C GLU A 17 -15.96 8.91 -5.74
N LYS A 18 -16.53 8.28 -6.76
CA LYS A 18 -17.25 7.02 -6.63
C LYS A 18 -16.33 5.92 -6.07
N ILE A 19 -15.15 5.69 -6.65
CA ILE A 19 -14.20 4.67 -6.21
C ILE A 19 -13.80 4.89 -4.74
N VAL A 20 -13.56 6.14 -4.36
CA VAL A 20 -13.18 6.49 -2.98
C VAL A 20 -14.36 6.28 -2.03
N SER A 21 -15.58 6.68 -2.39
CA SER A 21 -16.78 6.48 -1.57
C SER A 21 -17.14 5.01 -1.38
N GLU A 22 -16.78 4.14 -2.33
CA GLU A 22 -16.95 2.69 -2.26
C GLU A 22 -15.84 1.99 -1.44
N GLU A 23 -14.96 2.73 -0.80
CA GLU A 23 -13.82 2.22 -0.01
C GLU A 23 -12.83 1.37 -0.83
N LEU A 24 -11.91 2.05 -1.51
CA LEU A 24 -10.89 1.44 -2.36
C LEU A 24 -9.95 0.51 -1.56
N MET A 25 -10.05 -0.79 -1.81
CA MET A 25 -9.21 -1.81 -1.17
C MET A 25 -7.95 -2.12 -1.95
N ALA A 26 -8.04 -2.20 -3.27
CA ALA A 26 -6.89 -2.49 -4.13
C ALA A 26 -7.12 -2.00 -5.55
N PHE A 27 -6.01 -1.71 -6.25
CA PHE A 27 -6.02 -1.47 -7.69
C PHE A 27 -4.83 -2.18 -8.32
N LEU A 28 -5.13 -3.03 -9.31
CA LEU A 28 -4.22 -4.02 -9.85
C LEU A 28 -4.05 -3.85 -11.37
N PRO A 29 -2.85 -4.08 -11.93
CA PRO A 29 -2.66 -4.05 -13.37
C PRO A 29 -3.32 -5.27 -14.01
N VAL A 30 -4.15 -5.06 -15.00
CA VAL A 30 -4.80 -6.10 -15.78
C VAL A 30 -4.61 -5.81 -17.29
N TYR A 31 -4.42 -6.86 -18.08
CA TYR A 31 -4.46 -6.75 -19.52
C TYR A 31 -5.80 -7.27 -20.02
N ILE A 32 -6.52 -6.45 -20.76
CA ILE A 32 -7.81 -6.80 -21.34
C ILE A 32 -7.65 -6.81 -22.86
N GLU A 33 -8.03 -7.90 -23.49
CA GLU A 33 -7.98 -8.04 -24.94
C GLU A 33 -8.71 -6.88 -25.61
N LEU A 34 -8.17 -6.34 -26.70
CA LEU A 34 -8.63 -5.16 -27.44
C LEU A 34 -8.58 -3.82 -26.68
N LYS A 35 -8.39 -3.81 -25.36
CA LYS A 35 -8.28 -2.59 -24.53
C LYS A 35 -6.86 -2.32 -24.03
N GLY A 36 -6.02 -3.35 -24.00
CA GLY A 36 -4.64 -3.25 -23.55
C GLY A 36 -4.50 -3.18 -22.01
N ASN A 37 -3.59 -2.33 -21.53
CA ASN A 37 -3.32 -2.17 -20.13
C ASN A 37 -4.41 -1.35 -19.42
N CYS A 38 -5.19 -2.01 -18.59
CA CYS A 38 -6.25 -1.46 -17.74
C CYS A 38 -5.88 -1.60 -16.26
N THR A 39 -6.69 -1.01 -15.40
CA THR A 39 -6.58 -1.15 -13.94
C THR A 39 -7.84 -1.81 -13.41
N SER A 40 -7.68 -2.95 -12.75
CA SER A 40 -8.75 -3.60 -11.98
C SER A 40 -8.88 -2.91 -10.63
N ILE A 41 -10.09 -2.50 -10.29
CA ILE A 41 -10.44 -1.80 -9.07
C ILE A 41 -11.20 -2.77 -8.17
N HIS A 42 -10.82 -2.84 -6.91
CA HIS A 42 -11.45 -3.66 -5.88
C HIS A 42 -11.91 -2.72 -4.76
N THR A 43 -13.22 -2.69 -4.51
CA THR A 43 -13.82 -1.85 -3.47
C THR A 43 -14.54 -2.71 -2.43
N MET A 44 -14.75 -2.16 -1.25
CA MET A 44 -15.43 -2.87 -0.16
C MET A 44 -16.92 -3.04 -0.44
N VAL A 45 -17.56 -2.01 -0.98
CA VAL A 45 -19.01 -1.93 -1.18
C VAL A 45 -19.39 -2.16 -2.65
N GLY A 46 -18.68 -1.53 -3.59
CA GLY A 46 -19.03 -1.53 -5.02
C GLY A 46 -18.59 -2.76 -5.82
N GLY A 47 -17.84 -3.68 -5.20
CA GLY A 47 -17.34 -4.89 -5.86
C GLY A 47 -16.08 -4.67 -6.71
N ASN A 48 -15.93 -5.48 -7.76
CA ASN A 48 -14.75 -5.46 -8.61
C ASN A 48 -15.14 -5.05 -10.03
N TYR A 49 -14.41 -4.07 -10.57
CA TYR A 49 -14.55 -3.60 -11.95
C TYR A 49 -13.21 -3.13 -12.50
N TYR A 50 -13.16 -2.67 -13.74
CA TYR A 50 -11.92 -2.13 -14.30
C TYR A 50 -12.14 -0.76 -14.94
N VAL A 51 -11.06 0.02 -14.98
CA VAL A 51 -11.00 1.30 -15.71
C VAL A 51 -10.00 1.18 -16.85
N GLU A 52 -10.33 1.76 -18.00
CA GLU A 52 -9.50 1.72 -19.22
C GLU A 52 -8.34 2.72 -19.15
N LYS A 53 -7.59 2.64 -18.06
CA LYS A 53 -6.40 3.45 -17.80
C LYS A 53 -5.30 2.55 -17.26
N SER A 54 -4.05 2.82 -17.66
CA SER A 54 -2.92 2.12 -17.08
C SER A 54 -2.85 2.37 -15.57
N LEU A 55 -2.32 1.42 -14.82
CA LEU A 55 -2.17 1.56 -13.36
C LEU A 55 -1.36 2.81 -12.99
N LYS A 56 -0.33 3.15 -13.77
CA LYS A 56 0.45 4.38 -13.56
C LYS A 56 -0.42 5.63 -13.71
N THR A 57 -1.26 5.69 -14.73
CA THR A 57 -2.19 6.81 -14.96
C THR A 57 -3.20 6.90 -13.84
N PHE A 58 -3.80 5.77 -13.43
CA PHE A 58 -4.76 5.71 -12.33
C PHE A 58 -4.14 6.17 -11.01
N LEU A 59 -2.94 5.68 -10.66
CA LEU A 59 -2.25 6.09 -9.45
C LEU A 59 -1.93 7.59 -9.43
N ASN A 60 -1.52 8.16 -10.56
CA ASN A 60 -1.26 9.61 -10.63
C ASN A 60 -2.56 10.41 -10.40
N GLN A 61 -3.67 10.02 -11.03
CA GLN A 61 -4.96 10.68 -10.82
C GLN A 61 -5.46 10.55 -9.37
N LEU A 62 -5.25 9.39 -8.78
CA LEU A 62 -5.60 9.16 -7.37
C LEU A 62 -4.74 10.04 -6.44
N ALA A 63 -3.44 10.18 -6.74
CA ALA A 63 -2.54 11.06 -5.99
C ALA A 63 -2.91 12.55 -6.15
N GLU A 64 -3.28 12.98 -7.37
CA GLU A 64 -3.81 14.33 -7.63
C GLU A 64 -5.09 14.60 -6.84
N TYR A 65 -6.02 13.65 -6.81
CA TYR A 65 -7.25 13.74 -6.03
C TYR A 65 -6.98 13.95 -4.52
N TYR A 66 -5.99 13.24 -3.96
CA TYR A 66 -5.57 13.38 -2.57
C TYR A 66 -4.54 14.50 -2.32
N ILE A 67 -4.14 15.25 -3.36
CA ILE A 67 -3.12 16.31 -3.30
C ILE A 67 -1.77 15.75 -2.77
N VAL A 68 -1.37 14.59 -3.27
CA VAL A 68 -0.16 13.88 -2.86
C VAL A 68 0.91 13.91 -3.96
N ASP A 69 2.11 14.39 -3.64
CA ASP A 69 3.27 14.26 -4.51
C ASP A 69 3.92 12.88 -4.35
N LEU A 70 3.67 11.99 -5.30
CA LEU A 70 4.21 10.62 -5.29
C LEU A 70 5.75 10.58 -5.30
N LYS A 71 6.42 11.57 -5.88
CA LYS A 71 7.88 11.62 -5.94
C LYS A 71 8.44 11.95 -4.56
N ALA A 72 7.88 12.97 -3.91
CA ALA A 72 8.25 13.36 -2.56
C ALA A 72 7.96 12.23 -1.55
N VAL A 73 6.78 11.61 -1.63
CA VAL A 73 6.39 10.48 -0.80
C VAL A 73 7.37 9.31 -0.92
N ARG A 74 7.68 8.89 -2.15
CA ARG A 74 8.61 7.77 -2.38
C ARG A 74 10.02 8.07 -1.90
N LYS A 75 10.50 9.31 -2.07
CA LYS A 75 11.80 9.73 -1.57
C LYS A 75 11.81 9.67 -0.04
N TYR A 76 10.89 10.36 0.60
CA TYR A 76 10.81 10.50 2.05
C TYR A 76 10.70 9.13 2.76
N TYR A 77 9.64 8.37 2.47
CA TYR A 77 9.44 7.08 3.12
C TYR A 77 10.41 6.00 2.65
N GLY A 78 10.97 6.13 1.45
CA GLY A 78 12.03 5.24 0.97
C GLY A 78 13.32 5.37 1.76
N GLU A 79 13.71 6.60 2.08
CA GLU A 79 14.86 6.90 2.96
C GLU A 79 14.62 6.37 4.37
N LEU A 80 13.45 6.63 4.95
CA LEU A 80 13.09 6.19 6.29
C LEU A 80 13.03 4.65 6.44
N LEU A 81 12.54 3.95 5.44
CA LEU A 81 12.45 2.49 5.44
C LEU A 81 13.72 1.79 4.92
N PHE A 82 14.72 2.55 4.49
CA PHE A 82 15.91 2.03 3.79
C PHE A 82 15.58 1.16 2.58
N VAL A 83 14.53 1.54 1.82
CA VAL A 83 14.12 0.86 0.58
C VAL A 83 14.15 1.81 -0.61
N LYS A 84 14.73 1.36 -1.73
CA LYS A 84 14.82 2.17 -2.96
C LYS A 84 13.58 2.06 -3.84
N ASN A 85 12.90 0.92 -3.79
CA ASN A 85 11.78 0.60 -4.68
C ASN A 85 10.62 0.01 -3.87
N LEU A 86 9.43 0.02 -4.46
CA LEU A 86 8.23 -0.56 -3.84
C LEU A 86 7.92 0.04 -2.45
N VAL A 87 8.02 1.36 -2.37
CA VAL A 87 7.72 2.12 -1.16
C VAL A 87 6.20 2.18 -0.97
N PRO A 88 5.67 1.94 0.24
CA PRO A 88 4.25 2.17 0.53
C PRO A 88 3.86 3.63 0.29
N ILE A 89 2.64 3.84 -0.18
CA ILE A 89 2.12 5.18 -0.52
C ILE A 89 0.96 5.52 0.40
N PRO A 90 1.15 6.42 1.36
CA PRO A 90 0.04 7.01 2.09
C PRO A 90 -0.62 8.09 1.23
N LEU A 91 -1.89 7.95 0.96
CA LEU A 91 -2.72 8.98 0.34
C LEU A 91 -3.37 9.88 1.40
N ASN A 92 -3.74 9.27 2.52
CA ASN A 92 -4.14 9.94 3.75
C ASN A 92 -3.90 8.97 4.93
N GLN A 93 -4.33 9.35 6.13
CA GLN A 93 -4.15 8.56 7.35
C GLN A 93 -4.80 7.16 7.29
N GLU A 94 -5.93 7.02 6.61
CA GLU A 94 -6.70 5.78 6.48
C GLU A 94 -6.25 4.93 5.29
N ASN A 95 -5.71 5.57 4.25
CA ASN A 95 -5.46 4.96 2.95
C ASN A 95 -3.96 4.87 2.67
N VAL A 96 -3.33 3.81 3.16
CA VAL A 96 -1.92 3.48 2.90
C VAL A 96 -1.86 2.23 2.02
N PHE A 97 -1.28 2.38 0.85
CA PHE A 97 -1.21 1.32 -0.16
C PHE A 97 0.19 0.72 -0.22
N ILE A 98 0.28 -0.60 -0.08
CA ILE A 98 1.52 -1.35 -0.27
C ILE A 98 1.63 -1.86 -1.70
N PRO A 99 2.80 -1.71 -2.34
CA PRO A 99 3.05 -2.24 -3.68
C PRO A 99 3.44 -3.72 -3.63
N LEU A 100 2.80 -4.55 -4.47
CA LEU A 100 3.11 -5.98 -4.60
C LEU A 100 3.17 -6.39 -6.06
N LYS A 101 4.00 -7.37 -6.40
CA LYS A 101 4.06 -7.94 -7.75
C LYS A 101 2.85 -8.84 -7.99
N ILE A 102 1.96 -8.45 -8.88
CA ILE A 102 0.71 -9.14 -9.15
C ILE A 102 0.81 -10.02 -10.40
N ARG A 103 1.49 -9.56 -11.43
CA ARG A 103 1.63 -10.29 -12.69
C ARG A 103 3.03 -10.17 -13.29
N LYS A 104 3.36 -11.07 -14.21
CA LYS A 104 4.53 -10.90 -15.07
C LYS A 104 4.21 -9.87 -16.16
N PRO A 105 5.13 -8.97 -16.51
CA PRO A 105 4.96 -8.08 -17.67
C PRO A 105 4.78 -8.89 -18.96
N ILE A 106 3.87 -8.48 -19.84
CA ILE A 106 3.70 -9.07 -21.17
C ILE A 106 4.68 -8.43 -22.14
N CYS A 107 4.88 -7.10 -22.03
CA CYS A 107 5.76 -6.31 -22.86
C CYS A 107 6.70 -5.43 -22.00
N LYS A 108 7.75 -4.89 -22.64
CA LYS A 108 8.63 -3.90 -22.01
C LYS A 108 7.79 -2.67 -21.62
N ASN A 109 7.93 -2.18 -20.40
CA ASN A 109 7.15 -1.09 -19.79
C ASN A 109 5.74 -1.47 -19.32
N ASP A 110 5.37 -2.73 -19.34
CA ASP A 110 4.11 -3.20 -18.82
C ASP A 110 4.11 -3.23 -17.26
N GLY A 111 3.04 -2.77 -16.66
CA GLY A 111 2.92 -2.71 -15.20
C GLY A 111 2.77 -4.12 -14.60
N SER A 112 3.63 -4.47 -13.64
CA SER A 112 3.58 -5.74 -12.90
C SER A 112 3.16 -5.58 -11.45
N VAL A 113 3.21 -4.35 -10.93
CA VAL A 113 2.97 -4.02 -9.52
C VAL A 113 1.55 -3.51 -9.35
N GLY A 114 0.81 -4.12 -8.44
CA GLY A 114 -0.47 -3.61 -7.95
C GLY A 114 -0.31 -2.97 -6.57
N TYR A 115 -1.35 -2.31 -6.10
CA TYR A 115 -1.37 -1.61 -4.81
C TYR A 115 -2.56 -2.10 -3.98
N ILE A 116 -2.30 -2.46 -2.73
CA ILE A 116 -3.29 -3.00 -1.81
C ILE A 116 -3.29 -2.14 -0.54
N ASN A 117 -4.45 -1.67 -0.14
CA ASN A 117 -4.63 -0.89 1.08
C ASN A 117 -4.49 -1.80 2.31
N ILE A 118 -3.55 -1.48 3.20
CA ILE A 118 -3.28 -2.27 4.41
C ILE A 118 -4.50 -2.37 5.34
N LYS A 119 -5.36 -1.36 5.36
CA LYS A 119 -6.61 -1.31 6.14
C LYS A 119 -7.52 -2.52 5.88
N TYR A 120 -7.51 -3.02 4.66
CA TYR A 120 -8.41 -4.09 4.22
C TYR A 120 -7.75 -5.47 4.11
N ILE A 121 -6.46 -5.60 4.41
CA ILE A 121 -5.81 -6.90 4.48
C ILE A 121 -6.25 -7.61 5.76
N GLU A 122 -6.85 -8.80 5.62
CA GLU A 122 -7.20 -9.67 6.75
C GLU A 122 -6.00 -10.55 7.13
N LYS A 123 -5.42 -11.23 6.14
CA LYS A 123 -4.23 -12.09 6.28
C LYS A 123 -3.58 -12.37 4.94
N ALA A 124 -2.35 -12.87 4.99
CA ALA A 124 -1.67 -13.47 3.84
C ALA A 124 -1.40 -14.95 4.14
N THR A 125 -1.59 -15.82 3.15
CA THR A 125 -1.35 -17.27 3.28
C THR A 125 -0.54 -17.74 2.09
N GLU A 126 0.17 -18.85 2.26
CA GLU A 126 0.84 -19.55 1.17
C GLU A 126 0.05 -20.81 0.81
N SER A 127 -0.22 -21.00 -0.48
CA SER A 127 -0.88 -22.18 -1.00
C SER A 127 -0.29 -22.56 -2.35
N LYS A 128 0.15 -23.81 -2.49
CA LYS A 128 0.72 -24.38 -3.74
C LYS A 128 1.84 -23.50 -4.34
N GLY A 129 2.73 -22.95 -3.49
CA GLY A 129 3.85 -22.10 -3.91
C GLY A 129 3.46 -20.69 -4.38
N LYS A 130 2.22 -20.27 -4.14
CA LYS A 130 1.71 -18.92 -4.37
C LYS A 130 1.33 -18.26 -3.06
N THR A 131 1.55 -16.97 -2.94
CA THR A 131 1.06 -16.19 -1.82
C THR A 131 -0.28 -15.56 -2.19
N ILE A 132 -1.25 -15.76 -1.32
CA ILE A 132 -2.63 -15.28 -1.47
C ILE A 132 -2.90 -14.26 -0.37
N ILE A 133 -3.39 -13.09 -0.74
CA ILE A 133 -3.82 -12.04 0.20
C ILE A 133 -5.32 -12.12 0.33
N HIS A 134 -5.80 -12.27 1.53
CA HIS A 134 -7.23 -12.29 1.87
C HIS A 134 -7.65 -10.90 2.31
N LEU A 135 -8.67 -10.34 1.67
CA LEU A 135 -9.25 -9.06 2.01
C LEU A 135 -10.48 -9.22 2.90
N LYS A 136 -10.80 -8.20 3.68
CA LYS A 136 -11.93 -8.19 4.63
C LYS A 136 -13.30 -8.50 4.01
N ASN A 137 -13.49 -8.18 2.73
CA ASN A 137 -14.71 -8.53 1.98
C ASN A 137 -14.71 -9.96 1.43
N LYS A 138 -13.76 -10.81 1.86
CA LYS A 138 -13.55 -12.20 1.41
C LYS A 138 -12.99 -12.34 -0.02
N THR A 139 -12.69 -11.25 -0.72
CA THR A 139 -11.96 -11.31 -1.99
C THR A 139 -10.51 -11.73 -1.72
N THR A 140 -9.93 -12.47 -2.65
CA THR A 140 -8.52 -12.87 -2.60
C THR A 140 -7.74 -12.28 -3.76
N ILE A 141 -6.47 -11.97 -3.52
CA ILE A 141 -5.54 -11.45 -4.53
C ILE A 141 -4.28 -12.33 -4.52
N ASP A 142 -3.98 -12.94 -5.66
CA ASP A 142 -2.73 -13.69 -5.86
C ASP A 142 -1.59 -12.70 -6.07
N THR A 143 -0.42 -13.00 -5.49
CA THR A 143 0.81 -12.23 -5.72
C THR A 143 1.97 -13.15 -6.09
N LEU A 144 2.90 -12.58 -6.87
CA LEU A 144 4.15 -13.25 -7.24
C LEU A 144 5.25 -13.10 -6.16
N ASN A 145 4.97 -12.35 -5.09
CA ASN A 145 5.89 -12.22 -3.98
C ASN A 145 5.79 -13.43 -3.04
N THR A 146 6.89 -13.78 -2.39
CA THR A 146 6.89 -14.77 -1.30
C THR A 146 6.14 -14.23 -0.09
N ILE A 147 5.68 -15.12 0.79
CA ILE A 147 4.95 -14.75 2.00
C ILE A 147 5.78 -13.82 2.90
N ASP A 148 7.09 -14.04 3.03
CA ASP A 148 7.98 -13.18 3.81
C ASP A 148 8.08 -11.78 3.20
N THR A 149 8.15 -11.69 1.87
CA THR A 149 8.16 -10.40 1.16
C THR A 149 6.84 -9.66 1.37
N VAL A 150 5.71 -10.35 1.32
CA VAL A 150 4.38 -9.77 1.57
C VAL A 150 4.30 -9.25 3.01
N ASN A 151 4.69 -10.06 3.99
CA ASN A 151 4.70 -9.67 5.41
C ASN A 151 5.60 -8.45 5.65
N LYS A 152 6.77 -8.39 5.01
CA LYS A 152 7.64 -7.22 5.05
C LYS A 152 6.95 -5.97 4.48
N HIS A 153 6.24 -6.08 3.34
CA HIS A 153 5.50 -4.95 2.78
C HIS A 153 4.35 -4.50 3.68
N ILE A 154 3.62 -5.43 4.30
CA ILE A 154 2.56 -5.11 5.27
C ILE A 154 3.16 -4.36 6.46
N LYS A 155 4.26 -4.87 7.05
CA LYS A 155 4.97 -4.20 8.15
C LYS A 155 5.40 -2.79 7.77
N ASN A 156 6.02 -2.62 6.60
CA ASN A 156 6.43 -1.31 6.09
C ASN A 156 5.23 -0.38 5.90
N GLY A 157 4.09 -0.90 5.44
CA GLY A 157 2.85 -0.15 5.32
C GLY A 157 2.36 0.40 6.66
N HIS A 158 2.37 -0.41 7.71
CA HIS A 158 1.99 0.03 9.07
C HIS A 158 2.98 1.06 9.64
N ILE A 159 4.28 0.91 9.39
CA ILE A 159 5.27 1.92 9.78
C ILE A 159 4.97 3.25 9.10
N VAL A 160 4.74 3.25 7.78
CA VAL A 160 4.38 4.46 7.02
C VAL A 160 3.08 5.08 7.53
N GLN A 161 2.06 4.28 7.83
CA GLN A 161 0.80 4.76 8.39
C GLN A 161 1.01 5.51 9.72
N ARG A 162 1.80 4.93 10.62
CA ARG A 162 2.13 5.55 11.89
C ARG A 162 2.90 6.85 11.72
N LEU A 163 3.95 6.86 10.90
CA LEU A 163 4.75 8.05 10.63
C LEU A 163 3.93 9.16 9.97
N TYR A 164 3.03 8.80 9.04
CA TYR A 164 2.10 9.75 8.42
C TYR A 164 1.17 10.39 9.46
N TYR A 165 0.62 9.58 10.37
CA TYR A 165 -0.22 10.06 11.46
C TYR A 165 0.53 11.02 12.38
N GLU A 166 1.71 10.64 12.86
CA GLU A 166 2.55 11.44 13.76
C GLU A 166 2.93 12.78 13.13
N ARG A 167 3.31 12.79 11.85
CA ARG A 167 3.64 13.99 11.09
C ARG A 167 2.48 14.98 10.97
N ASN A 168 1.27 14.48 10.69
CA ASN A 168 0.11 15.33 10.43
C ASN A 168 -0.59 15.84 11.70
N ASN A 169 -0.44 15.14 12.82
CA ASN A 169 -1.09 15.52 14.07
C ASN A 169 -0.24 16.40 15.00
N ASN A 170 0.87 16.98 14.48
CA ASN A 170 1.76 17.87 15.24
C ASN A 170 2.25 17.32 16.59
N ASN A 171 2.09 16.05 16.86
CA ASN A 171 2.81 15.39 17.94
C ASN A 171 4.27 15.34 17.49
N ARG A 172 5.05 16.34 17.90
CA ARG A 172 6.51 16.42 17.72
C ARG A 172 7.19 15.31 18.54
N VAL A 173 6.95 14.08 18.15
CA VAL A 173 7.97 13.05 18.35
C VAL A 173 9.01 13.39 17.28
N ASN A 174 10.19 13.83 17.70
CA ASN A 174 11.28 14.14 16.80
C ASN A 174 11.47 12.92 15.91
N GLU A 175 11.25 13.07 14.59
CA GLU A 175 11.43 11.97 13.62
C GLU A 175 12.84 11.34 13.78
N TYR A 176 13.81 12.16 14.18
CA TYR A 176 15.16 11.76 14.51
C TYR A 176 15.25 10.83 15.74
N ASP A 177 14.43 11.06 16.77
CA ASP A 177 14.42 10.24 17.97
C ASP A 177 13.80 8.86 17.72
N PHE A 178 12.74 8.78 16.89
CA PHE A 178 12.11 7.50 16.56
C PHE A 178 13.06 6.57 15.78
N PHE A 179 13.79 7.10 14.77
CA PHE A 179 14.76 6.29 14.00
C PHE A 179 16.01 5.98 14.79
N THR A 180 16.46 6.91 15.62
CA THR A 180 17.57 6.69 16.55
C THR A 180 17.20 5.60 17.55
N GLU A 181 15.97 5.60 18.09
CA GLU A 181 15.44 4.60 18.99
C GLU A 181 15.24 3.24 18.30
N TYR A 182 14.63 3.23 17.10
CA TYR A 182 14.35 2.00 16.32
C TYR A 182 15.62 1.29 15.83
N ASN A 183 16.69 2.04 15.55
CA ASN A 183 17.98 1.50 15.10
C ASN A 183 18.97 1.26 16.25
N LYS A 184 18.63 1.62 17.49
CA LYS A 184 19.45 1.21 18.65
C LYS A 184 19.38 -0.31 18.82
N PRO A 185 20.49 -0.96 19.16
CA PRO A 185 20.44 -2.35 19.61
C PRO A 185 19.48 -2.46 20.79
N ALA A 186 18.68 -3.53 20.80
CA ALA A 186 17.78 -3.79 21.92
C ALA A 186 18.59 -3.83 23.23
N THR A 187 18.15 -3.07 24.20
CA THR A 187 18.78 -3.04 25.52
C THR A 187 18.37 -4.27 26.34
N LYS A 188 19.12 -4.58 27.41
CA LYS A 188 18.70 -5.63 28.35
C LYS A 188 17.31 -5.35 28.96
N GLY A 189 16.93 -4.06 29.10
CA GLY A 189 15.62 -3.64 29.56
C GLY A 189 14.50 -4.00 28.58
N ASP A 190 14.73 -3.82 27.27
CA ASP A 190 13.74 -4.17 26.24
C ASP A 190 13.49 -5.69 26.21
N ILE A 191 14.57 -6.47 26.36
CA ILE A 191 14.49 -7.94 26.45
C ILE A 191 13.73 -8.37 27.71
N ALA A 192 14.02 -7.75 28.87
CA ALA A 192 13.31 -8.03 30.12
C ALA A 192 11.82 -7.70 30.04
N LEU A 193 11.47 -6.61 29.35
CA LEU A 193 10.08 -6.20 29.15
C LEU A 193 9.32 -7.19 28.26
N ILE A 194 9.95 -7.68 27.19
CA ILE A 194 9.40 -8.73 26.33
C ILE A 194 9.20 -10.02 27.10
N LEU A 195 10.20 -10.45 27.87
CA LEU A 195 10.11 -11.65 28.70
C LEU A 195 8.97 -11.55 29.72
N SER A 196 8.82 -10.40 30.40
CA SER A 196 7.73 -10.18 31.35
C SER A 196 6.35 -10.20 30.69
N GLN A 197 6.24 -9.77 29.43
CA GLN A 197 4.98 -9.87 28.66
C GLN A 197 4.69 -11.31 28.23
N ILE A 198 5.70 -12.06 27.85
CA ILE A 198 5.60 -13.48 27.50
C ILE A 198 5.17 -14.28 28.75
N GLU A 199 5.77 -14.05 29.91
CA GLU A 199 5.37 -14.70 31.17
C GLU A 199 3.92 -14.38 31.54
N LYS A 200 3.42 -13.17 31.33
CA LYS A 200 2.02 -12.82 31.57
C LYS A 200 1.04 -13.51 30.62
N VAL A 201 1.45 -13.82 29.41
CA VAL A 201 0.60 -14.50 28.39
C VAL A 201 0.61 -16.01 28.59
N PHE A 202 1.74 -16.60 28.96
CA PHE A 202 1.92 -18.04 29.07
C PHE A 202 1.97 -18.57 30.53
N GLY A 203 1.97 -17.71 31.53
CA GLY A 203 2.00 -18.07 32.96
C GLY A 203 0.65 -18.00 33.67
N GLN A 204 -0.47 -18.03 32.92
CA GLN A 204 -1.83 -18.18 33.46
C GLN A 204 -2.36 -19.59 33.15
N ASP A 205 -1.65 -20.61 33.65
CA ASP A 205 -2.19 -21.97 33.84
C ASP A 205 -2.12 -22.32 35.34
#